data_ed7d3e2e8fff149949f7552dd8626369
#
_entry.id   ed7d3e2e8fff149949f7552dd8626369
#
_cell.length_a   1.000
_cell.length_b   1.000
_cell.length_c   1.000
_cell.angle_alpha   90.00
_cell.angle_beta   90.00
_cell.angle_gamma   90.00
#
_symmetry.space_group_name_H-M   'P 1'
#
loop_
_entity.id
_entity.type
_entity.pdbx_description
1 polymer ?
#
loop_
_entity_poly.entity_id
_entity_poly.type
_entity_poly.pdbx_seq_one_letter_code
_entity_poly.pdbx_strand_id
1 'polypeptide(L)'
;MRLLRPTVFIATCLVLCVASSNAGSAEPPDTLKTLKKDHPRLLMTDERLKELKAIHESDPLLRAYVAQAIEAADRDLTAPPLAYEIPDGQRLLAVSRACLDRTLRLGLAWRWTGERRYADQGIANLLAVCEFKDWNPRHFLDTAEMSAAVGIGYDWFYSAMDEKTRKTVRHGLIRHGMKAPIGWGITADHNWNMVCNGGLIVGSLAIAETDPEYAQMIIPRAVKNLPRATKYLAPDGAWNEGPGYWQYANDYLAYAIASLDSALGNNFGLGDTQGLDQTGWFPIYTAGPSGHFLCFADAGMQKVNDPKSKGRRPMPVLFWLARKFHNPEFAAAEAEVVKTHKAEARHVIWYEPPAAAKPRDLDRRFRGSVPVVTMRSAWNDPLALWIGIKGGFNKVNHGHLDLG
;
A
#
# COMPACT_ATOMS: atom_id res chain seq x y z
N MET A 1 -18.29 -44.12 83.66
CA MET A 1 -19.48 -44.33 82.80
C MET A 1 -19.91 -42.99 82.22
N ARG A 2 -19.45 -42.67 81.00
CA ARG A 2 -19.91 -41.51 80.25
C ARG A 2 -20.41 -41.94 78.88
N LEU A 3 -21.67 -41.64 78.63
CA LEU A 3 -22.41 -42.00 77.44
C LEU A 3 -21.97 -41.11 76.25
N LEU A 4 -21.58 -41.77 75.18
CA LEU A 4 -21.35 -41.13 73.87
C LEU A 4 -22.69 -40.96 73.13
N ARG A 5 -22.97 -39.76 72.70
CA ARG A 5 -24.09 -39.39 71.79
C ARG A 5 -23.61 -39.52 70.34
N PRO A 6 -24.36 -40.13 69.42
CA PRO A 6 -24.00 -40.12 68.02
C PRO A 6 -24.40 -38.78 67.34
N THR A 7 -23.47 -38.19 66.59
CA THR A 7 -23.71 -36.99 65.77
C THR A 7 -24.13 -37.48 64.37
N VAL A 8 -25.34 -37.14 63.96
CA VAL A 8 -25.84 -37.40 62.61
C VAL A 8 -25.32 -36.31 61.68
N PHE A 9 -24.53 -36.67 60.66
CA PHE A 9 -24.13 -35.80 59.58
C PHE A 9 -25.21 -35.86 58.49
N ILE A 10 -25.92 -34.74 58.27
CA ILE A 10 -26.78 -34.55 57.10
C ILE A 10 -25.91 -34.00 55.97
N ALA A 11 -25.67 -34.84 54.96
CA ALA A 11 -24.99 -34.43 53.73
C ALA A 11 -25.99 -33.76 52.81
N THR A 12 -25.89 -32.44 52.68
CA THR A 12 -26.67 -31.69 51.72
C THR A 12 -25.98 -31.75 50.36
N CYS A 13 -26.51 -32.52 49.43
CA CYS A 13 -26.07 -32.54 48.03
C CYS A 13 -26.54 -31.24 47.36
N LEU A 14 -25.58 -30.32 47.11
CA LEU A 14 -25.79 -29.18 46.25
C LEU A 14 -25.66 -29.66 44.78
N VAL A 15 -26.78 -29.74 44.09
CA VAL A 15 -26.82 -29.97 42.63
C VAL A 15 -26.49 -28.64 41.97
N LEU A 16 -25.25 -28.44 41.52
CA LEU A 16 -24.85 -27.36 40.64
C LEU A 16 -25.42 -27.65 39.25
N CYS A 17 -26.52 -27.02 38.89
CA CYS A 17 -26.93 -26.88 37.48
C CYS A 17 -25.92 -26.00 36.77
N VAL A 18 -24.96 -26.60 36.05
CA VAL A 18 -24.12 -25.91 35.08
C VAL A 18 -25.02 -25.61 33.88
N ALA A 19 -25.55 -24.41 33.80
CA ALA A 19 -26.15 -23.87 32.59
C ALA A 19 -25.03 -23.75 31.53
N SER A 20 -24.94 -24.73 30.63
CA SER A 20 -24.12 -24.62 29.41
C SER A 20 -24.71 -23.48 28.56
N SER A 21 -24.17 -22.28 28.73
CA SER A 21 -24.39 -21.22 27.73
C SER A 21 -23.72 -21.68 26.44
N ASN A 22 -24.49 -22.21 25.51
CA ASN A 22 -24.13 -22.28 24.12
C ASN A 22 -23.94 -20.83 23.64
N ALA A 23 -22.75 -20.29 23.84
CA ALA A 23 -22.29 -19.18 23.04
C ALA A 23 -22.15 -19.74 21.62
N GLY A 24 -23.22 -19.62 20.84
CA GLY A 24 -23.18 -19.87 19.41
C GLY A 24 -22.00 -19.08 18.88
N SER A 25 -20.97 -19.77 18.40
CA SER A 25 -19.93 -19.16 17.59
C SER A 25 -20.65 -18.56 16.39
N ALA A 26 -20.86 -17.25 16.41
CA ALA A 26 -21.30 -16.55 15.21
C ALA A 26 -20.30 -16.96 14.11
N GLU A 27 -20.80 -17.54 13.03
CA GLU A 27 -19.98 -17.80 11.87
C GLU A 27 -19.21 -16.51 11.56
N PRO A 28 -17.89 -16.59 11.29
CA PRO A 28 -17.14 -15.40 10.94
C PRO A 28 -17.85 -14.72 9.76
N PRO A 29 -18.06 -13.41 9.81
CA PRO A 29 -18.80 -12.71 8.75
C PRO A 29 -18.16 -13.08 7.41
N ASP A 30 -18.97 -13.48 6.44
CA ASP A 30 -18.52 -13.84 5.10
C ASP A 30 -17.82 -12.63 4.48
N THR A 31 -16.50 -12.62 4.58
CA THR A 31 -15.63 -11.53 4.14
C THR A 31 -15.82 -11.22 2.64
N LEU A 32 -16.27 -12.20 1.87
CA LEU A 32 -16.39 -12.11 0.41
C LEU A 32 -17.84 -11.97 -0.08
N LYS A 33 -18.79 -11.74 0.82
CA LYS A 33 -20.22 -11.65 0.47
C LYS A 33 -20.53 -10.69 -0.68
N THR A 34 -19.77 -9.62 -0.79
CA THR A 34 -19.95 -8.55 -1.79
C THR A 34 -18.90 -8.59 -2.91
N LEU A 35 -18.16 -9.70 -3.02
CA LEU A 35 -17.10 -9.81 -4.02
C LEU A 35 -17.61 -9.63 -5.44
N LYS A 36 -17.07 -8.66 -6.15
CA LYS A 36 -17.22 -8.56 -7.60
C LYS A 36 -16.45 -9.72 -8.24
N LYS A 37 -17.16 -10.60 -8.95
CA LYS A 37 -16.57 -11.81 -9.55
C LYS A 37 -15.85 -11.52 -10.86
N ASP A 38 -16.25 -10.47 -11.58
CA ASP A 38 -15.69 -10.10 -12.87
C ASP A 38 -14.35 -9.37 -12.71
N HIS A 39 -13.50 -9.50 -13.71
CA HIS A 39 -12.22 -8.80 -13.85
C HIS A 39 -12.33 -7.69 -14.91
N PRO A 40 -11.65 -6.57 -14.68
CA PRO A 40 -10.83 -6.23 -13.53
C PRO A 40 -11.64 -5.67 -12.36
N ARG A 41 -11.26 -6.08 -11.16
CA ARG A 41 -11.89 -5.63 -9.91
C ARG A 41 -10.94 -4.87 -8.99
N LEU A 42 -9.63 -4.86 -9.26
CA LEU A 42 -8.62 -4.24 -8.41
C LEU A 42 -8.22 -2.86 -8.92
N LEU A 43 -8.17 -1.87 -8.05
CA LEU A 43 -7.64 -0.51 -8.26
C LEU A 43 -8.34 0.24 -9.41
N MET A 44 -8.07 -0.14 -10.65
CA MET A 44 -8.60 0.49 -11.85
C MET A 44 -9.63 -0.43 -12.51
N THR A 45 -10.88 -0.40 -12.01
CA THR A 45 -12.03 -1.10 -12.62
C THR A 45 -12.42 -0.46 -13.96
N ASP A 46 -13.35 -1.07 -14.69
CA ASP A 46 -13.86 -0.48 -15.94
C ASP A 46 -14.57 0.85 -15.71
N GLU A 47 -15.29 0.97 -14.59
CA GLU A 47 -15.92 2.24 -14.20
C GLU A 47 -14.87 3.33 -13.95
N ARG A 48 -13.78 2.98 -13.23
CA ARG A 48 -12.67 3.94 -13.01
C ARG A 48 -11.98 4.31 -14.30
N LEU A 49 -11.73 3.37 -15.19
CA LEU A 49 -11.14 3.64 -16.50
C LEU A 49 -12.02 4.57 -17.33
N LYS A 50 -13.34 4.35 -17.34
CA LYS A 50 -14.31 5.20 -18.02
C LYS A 50 -14.31 6.63 -17.47
N GLU A 51 -14.29 6.77 -16.14
CA GLU A 51 -14.16 8.07 -15.46
C GLU A 51 -12.89 8.81 -15.89
N LEU A 52 -11.74 8.11 -15.84
CA LEU A 52 -10.47 8.69 -16.26
C LEU A 52 -10.43 9.11 -17.72
N LYS A 53 -11.02 8.33 -18.62
CA LYS A 53 -11.14 8.68 -20.05
C LYS A 53 -11.99 9.92 -20.25
N ALA A 54 -13.08 10.08 -19.50
CA ALA A 54 -13.92 11.27 -19.57
C ALA A 54 -13.16 12.53 -19.06
N ILE A 55 -12.42 12.43 -17.96
CA ILE A 55 -11.57 13.53 -17.48
C ILE A 55 -10.49 13.87 -18.51
N HIS A 56 -9.86 12.87 -19.10
CA HIS A 56 -8.78 13.02 -20.09
C HIS A 56 -9.21 13.86 -21.31
N GLU A 57 -10.48 13.86 -21.71
CA GLU A 57 -10.97 14.64 -22.85
C GLU A 57 -10.73 16.13 -22.68
N SER A 58 -10.84 16.66 -21.46
CA SER A 58 -10.75 18.08 -21.16
C SER A 58 -9.53 18.48 -20.32
N ASP A 59 -8.88 17.52 -19.62
CA ASP A 59 -7.80 17.80 -18.69
C ASP A 59 -6.41 17.61 -19.35
N PRO A 60 -5.66 18.70 -19.60
CA PRO A 60 -4.34 18.63 -20.24
C PRO A 60 -3.29 17.95 -19.34
N LEU A 61 -3.45 18.01 -18.00
CA LEU A 61 -2.51 17.40 -17.07
C LEU A 61 -2.64 15.85 -17.12
N LEU A 62 -3.86 15.35 -17.08
CA LEU A 62 -4.09 13.92 -17.22
C LEU A 62 -3.64 13.41 -18.58
N ARG A 63 -3.86 14.18 -19.66
CA ARG A 63 -3.33 13.83 -21.00
C ARG A 63 -1.83 13.65 -20.98
N ALA A 64 -1.11 14.60 -20.37
CA ALA A 64 0.35 14.52 -20.26
C ALA A 64 0.80 13.30 -19.43
N TYR A 65 0.11 12.98 -18.34
CA TYR A 65 0.45 11.83 -17.50
C TYR A 65 0.20 10.49 -18.22
N VAL A 66 -0.91 10.38 -18.92
CA VAL A 66 -1.23 9.18 -19.74
C VAL A 66 -0.16 8.99 -20.82
N ALA A 67 0.20 10.05 -21.55
CA ALA A 67 1.23 9.97 -22.59
C ALA A 67 2.58 9.50 -22.01
N GLN A 68 2.99 10.03 -20.85
CA GLN A 68 4.23 9.61 -20.18
C GLN A 68 4.19 8.17 -19.67
N ALA A 69 3.03 7.73 -19.17
CA ALA A 69 2.85 6.35 -18.71
C ALA A 69 2.89 5.35 -19.88
N ILE A 70 2.30 5.69 -21.02
CA ILE A 70 2.36 4.87 -22.24
C ILE A 70 3.79 4.85 -22.79
N GLU A 71 4.48 5.99 -22.87
CA GLU A 71 5.91 6.04 -23.25
C GLU A 71 6.78 5.15 -22.34
N ALA A 72 6.47 5.08 -21.07
CA ALA A 72 7.16 4.19 -20.14
C ALA A 72 6.84 2.70 -20.41
N ALA A 73 5.59 2.39 -20.75
CA ALA A 73 5.18 1.04 -21.15
C ALA A 73 5.83 0.61 -22.47
N ASP A 74 6.00 1.52 -23.44
CA ASP A 74 6.70 1.24 -24.68
C ASP A 74 8.16 0.79 -24.45
N ARG A 75 8.84 1.40 -23.47
CA ARG A 75 10.20 0.96 -23.10
C ARG A 75 10.20 -0.43 -22.46
N ASP A 76 9.13 -0.80 -21.76
CA ASP A 76 9.02 -2.13 -21.16
C ASP A 76 8.79 -3.25 -22.20
N LEU A 77 8.30 -2.94 -23.41
CA LEU A 77 8.12 -3.93 -24.49
C LEU A 77 9.43 -4.60 -24.92
N THR A 78 10.54 -3.89 -24.78
CA THR A 78 11.89 -4.39 -25.15
C THR A 78 12.78 -4.63 -23.94
N ALA A 79 12.23 -4.50 -22.73
CA ALA A 79 12.97 -4.74 -21.51
C ALA A 79 13.35 -6.23 -21.38
N PRO A 80 14.54 -6.56 -20.87
CA PRO A 80 14.95 -7.95 -20.67
C PRO A 80 13.96 -8.66 -19.74
N PRO A 81 13.77 -9.98 -19.88
CA PRO A 81 12.95 -10.77 -18.97
C PRO A 81 13.38 -10.58 -17.51
N LEU A 82 12.41 -10.67 -16.60
CA LEU A 82 12.69 -10.68 -15.17
C LEU A 82 13.42 -11.99 -14.82
N ALA A 83 14.54 -11.88 -14.11
CA ALA A 83 15.36 -13.00 -13.65
C ALA A 83 15.39 -13.06 -12.11
N TYR A 84 15.58 -14.27 -11.58
CA TYR A 84 15.71 -14.47 -10.12
C TYR A 84 17.09 -14.00 -9.66
N GLU A 85 17.18 -12.79 -9.16
CA GLU A 85 18.44 -12.17 -8.76
C GLU A 85 18.36 -11.65 -7.32
N ILE A 86 19.34 -12.02 -6.51
CA ILE A 86 19.54 -11.57 -5.12
C ILE A 86 20.94 -10.96 -5.01
N PRO A 87 21.15 -9.73 -5.50
CA PRO A 87 22.49 -9.16 -5.63
C PRO A 87 23.23 -8.97 -4.32
N ASP A 88 22.50 -8.74 -3.23
CA ASP A 88 23.05 -8.57 -1.87
C ASP A 88 23.02 -9.87 -1.03
N GLY A 89 22.67 -10.98 -1.64
CA GLY A 89 22.52 -12.28 -0.97
C GLY A 89 21.28 -12.41 -0.06
N GLN A 90 20.47 -11.37 0.07
CA GLN A 90 19.35 -11.33 1.00
C GLN A 90 18.00 -11.00 0.33
N ARG A 91 17.96 -10.10 -0.68
CA ARG A 91 16.75 -9.48 -1.18
C ARG A 91 16.52 -9.72 -2.67
N LEU A 92 15.35 -10.26 -3.01
CA LEU A 92 14.79 -10.31 -4.35
C LEU A 92 14.04 -8.99 -4.70
N LEU A 93 14.07 -8.03 -3.79
CA LEU A 93 13.22 -6.84 -3.73
C LEU A 93 13.27 -5.99 -5.01
N ALA A 94 14.43 -5.86 -5.62
CA ALA A 94 14.58 -5.13 -6.88
C ALA A 94 13.77 -5.78 -8.02
N VAL A 95 13.74 -7.12 -8.06
CA VAL A 95 12.97 -7.88 -9.06
C VAL A 95 11.47 -7.77 -8.79
N SER A 96 11.03 -7.88 -7.53
CA SER A 96 9.62 -7.72 -7.15
C SER A 96 9.09 -6.33 -7.51
N ARG A 97 9.86 -5.29 -7.25
CA ARG A 97 9.54 -3.91 -7.64
C ARG A 97 9.51 -3.71 -9.14
N ALA A 98 10.48 -4.26 -9.87
CA ALA A 98 10.48 -4.21 -11.32
C ALA A 98 9.25 -4.91 -11.92
N CYS A 99 8.84 -6.04 -11.33
CA CYS A 99 7.61 -6.73 -11.73
C CYS A 99 6.38 -5.86 -11.50
N LEU A 100 6.24 -5.25 -10.32
CA LEU A 100 5.11 -4.37 -10.01
C LEU A 100 5.06 -3.15 -10.94
N ASP A 101 6.19 -2.49 -11.14
CA ASP A 101 6.29 -1.30 -11.99
C ASP A 101 5.92 -1.62 -13.45
N ARG A 102 6.45 -2.73 -14.00
CA ARG A 102 6.10 -3.17 -15.36
C ARG A 102 4.62 -3.57 -15.46
N THR A 103 4.10 -4.28 -14.46
CA THR A 103 2.67 -4.65 -14.40
C THR A 103 1.77 -3.43 -14.44
N LEU A 104 2.08 -2.41 -13.64
CA LEU A 104 1.29 -1.18 -13.60
C LEU A 104 1.36 -0.40 -14.92
N ARG A 105 2.55 -0.26 -15.53
CA ARG A 105 2.72 0.46 -16.80
C ARG A 105 2.07 -0.27 -17.97
N LEU A 106 2.42 -1.55 -18.16
CA LEU A 106 1.89 -2.37 -19.25
C LEU A 106 0.38 -2.61 -19.10
N GLY A 107 -0.10 -2.84 -17.86
CA GLY A 107 -1.50 -3.01 -17.59
C GLY A 107 -2.31 -1.75 -17.83
N LEU A 108 -1.80 -0.57 -17.42
CA LEU A 108 -2.43 0.70 -17.74
C LEU A 108 -2.48 0.92 -19.27
N ALA A 109 -1.35 0.71 -19.97
CA ALA A 109 -1.29 0.91 -21.42
C ALA A 109 -2.26 -0.03 -22.15
N TRP A 110 -2.30 -1.32 -21.79
CA TRP A 110 -3.28 -2.27 -22.29
C TRP A 110 -4.72 -1.81 -22.09
N ARG A 111 -5.08 -1.47 -20.85
CA ARG A 111 -6.43 -1.05 -20.50
C ARG A 111 -6.84 0.27 -21.17
N TRP A 112 -5.86 1.17 -21.38
CA TRP A 112 -6.10 2.48 -21.99
C TRP A 112 -6.28 2.40 -23.51
N THR A 113 -5.35 1.70 -24.19
CA THR A 113 -5.27 1.66 -25.65
C THR A 113 -5.99 0.48 -26.30
N GLY A 114 -6.10 -0.65 -25.58
CA GLY A 114 -6.56 -1.93 -26.13
C GLY A 114 -5.51 -2.64 -26.98
N GLU A 115 -4.26 -2.13 -27.06
CA GLU A 115 -3.20 -2.74 -27.88
C GLU A 115 -2.63 -3.98 -27.22
N ARG A 116 -2.85 -5.11 -27.85
CA ARG A 116 -2.51 -6.45 -27.37
C ARG A 116 -1.03 -6.62 -26.97
N ARG A 117 -0.10 -5.93 -27.64
CA ARG A 117 1.34 -5.99 -27.35
C ARG A 117 1.68 -5.72 -25.88
N TYR A 118 0.97 -4.80 -25.23
CA TYR A 118 1.19 -4.50 -23.81
C TYR A 118 0.74 -5.64 -22.90
N ALA A 119 -0.41 -6.24 -23.21
CA ALA A 119 -0.88 -7.39 -22.46
C ALA A 119 0.05 -8.60 -22.64
N ASP A 120 0.50 -8.89 -23.86
CA ASP A 120 1.39 -10.00 -24.13
C ASP A 120 2.71 -9.89 -23.36
N GLN A 121 3.32 -8.69 -23.34
CA GLN A 121 4.54 -8.45 -22.57
C GLN A 121 4.29 -8.51 -21.06
N GLY A 122 3.17 -7.98 -20.59
CA GLY A 122 2.76 -8.07 -19.18
C GLY A 122 2.60 -9.53 -18.75
N ILE A 123 1.89 -10.33 -19.53
CA ILE A 123 1.68 -11.77 -19.29
C ILE A 123 3.02 -12.52 -19.29
N ALA A 124 3.92 -12.22 -20.22
CA ALA A 124 5.24 -12.82 -20.25
C ALA A 124 6.03 -12.54 -18.95
N ASN A 125 5.98 -11.32 -18.43
CA ASN A 125 6.59 -10.97 -17.14
C ASN A 125 5.97 -11.77 -15.98
N LEU A 126 4.65 -11.94 -15.95
CA LEU A 126 3.98 -12.73 -14.90
C LEU A 126 4.38 -14.20 -14.97
N LEU A 127 4.41 -14.79 -16.16
CA LEU A 127 4.83 -16.18 -16.36
C LEU A 127 6.28 -16.39 -15.89
N ALA A 128 7.19 -15.48 -16.25
CA ALA A 128 8.58 -15.56 -15.85
C ALA A 128 8.75 -15.60 -14.32
N VAL A 129 8.07 -14.72 -13.57
CA VAL A 129 8.20 -14.71 -12.10
C VAL A 129 7.46 -15.87 -11.44
N CYS A 130 6.43 -16.43 -12.07
CA CYS A 130 5.74 -17.63 -11.58
C CYS A 130 6.59 -18.91 -11.73
N GLU A 131 7.58 -18.91 -12.62
CA GLU A 131 8.54 -20.01 -12.80
C GLU A 131 9.71 -19.95 -11.80
N PHE A 132 9.87 -18.88 -11.03
CA PHE A 132 10.90 -18.79 -10.01
C PHE A 132 10.75 -19.94 -9.00
N LYS A 133 11.87 -20.33 -8.37
CA LYS A 133 11.83 -21.34 -7.31
C LYS A 133 10.99 -20.94 -6.10
N ASP A 134 10.99 -19.65 -5.77
CA ASP A 134 10.20 -18.99 -4.71
C ASP A 134 10.19 -17.47 -4.95
N TRP A 135 9.51 -16.72 -4.09
CA TRP A 135 9.57 -15.24 -4.04
C TRP A 135 10.28 -14.76 -2.78
N ASN A 136 11.33 -15.45 -2.37
CA ASN A 136 12.21 -15.15 -1.24
C ASN A 136 11.46 -14.89 0.09
N PRO A 137 10.71 -15.86 0.63
CA PRO A 137 9.90 -15.67 1.84
C PRO A 137 10.73 -15.38 3.09
N ARG A 138 12.05 -15.59 3.05
CA ARG A 138 12.95 -15.18 4.15
C ARG A 138 12.99 -13.67 4.35
N HIS A 139 12.86 -12.91 3.25
CA HIS A 139 12.69 -11.46 3.27
C HIS A 139 11.29 -11.14 2.76
N PHE A 140 10.28 -11.28 3.60
CA PHE A 140 8.87 -11.36 3.21
C PHE A 140 8.32 -10.13 2.47
N LEU A 141 9.01 -8.99 2.51
CA LEU A 141 8.69 -7.85 1.63
C LEU A 141 8.70 -8.26 0.15
N ASP A 142 9.68 -9.07 -0.26
CA ASP A 142 9.84 -9.53 -1.64
C ASP A 142 8.62 -10.32 -2.10
N THR A 143 8.17 -11.26 -1.25
CA THR A 143 6.97 -12.07 -1.46
C THR A 143 5.71 -11.22 -1.52
N ALA A 144 5.58 -10.24 -0.62
CA ALA A 144 4.40 -9.39 -0.56
C ALA A 144 4.30 -8.44 -1.76
N GLU A 145 5.41 -7.80 -2.14
CA GLU A 145 5.47 -6.93 -3.33
C GLU A 145 5.22 -7.73 -4.61
N MET A 146 5.79 -8.94 -4.72
CA MET A 146 5.54 -9.82 -5.87
C MET A 146 4.08 -10.30 -5.90
N SER A 147 3.48 -10.57 -4.74
CA SER A 147 2.05 -10.95 -4.66
C SER A 147 1.14 -9.82 -5.14
N ALA A 148 1.46 -8.57 -4.81
CA ALA A 148 0.75 -7.41 -5.35
C ALA A 148 0.92 -7.29 -6.87
N ALA A 149 2.16 -7.44 -7.37
CA ALA A 149 2.47 -7.35 -8.79
C ALA A 149 1.71 -8.39 -9.62
N VAL A 150 1.80 -9.66 -9.19
CA VAL A 150 1.16 -10.77 -9.91
C VAL A 150 -0.36 -10.72 -9.74
N GLY A 151 -0.87 -10.30 -8.57
CA GLY A 151 -2.31 -10.13 -8.34
C GLY A 151 -2.92 -9.05 -9.23
N ILE A 152 -2.32 -7.85 -9.30
CA ILE A 152 -2.77 -6.77 -10.18
C ILE A 152 -2.68 -7.23 -11.65
N GLY A 153 -1.58 -7.87 -12.03
CA GLY A 153 -1.39 -8.36 -13.40
C GLY A 153 -2.40 -9.44 -13.79
N TYR A 154 -2.68 -10.40 -12.89
CA TYR A 154 -3.71 -11.40 -13.11
C TYR A 154 -5.07 -10.77 -13.38
N ASP A 155 -5.42 -9.77 -12.56
CA ASP A 155 -6.69 -9.06 -12.67
C ASP A 155 -6.79 -8.22 -13.96
N TRP A 156 -5.76 -7.44 -14.28
CA TRP A 156 -5.81 -6.50 -15.40
C TRP A 156 -5.58 -7.14 -16.78
N PHE A 157 -4.85 -8.24 -16.84
CA PHE A 157 -4.65 -9.00 -18.09
C PHE A 157 -5.61 -10.18 -18.22
N TYR A 158 -6.57 -10.35 -17.31
CA TYR A 158 -7.43 -11.53 -17.25
C TYR A 158 -8.11 -11.84 -18.59
N SER A 159 -8.70 -10.85 -19.24
CA SER A 159 -9.38 -11.00 -20.54
C SER A 159 -8.41 -11.30 -21.71
N ALA A 160 -7.14 -10.97 -21.55
CA ALA A 160 -6.10 -11.23 -22.55
C ALA A 160 -5.45 -12.62 -22.39
N MET A 161 -5.63 -13.30 -21.26
CA MET A 161 -5.11 -14.64 -21.00
C MET A 161 -6.10 -15.73 -21.41
N ASP A 162 -5.60 -16.81 -22.00
CA ASP A 162 -6.37 -18.04 -22.12
C ASP A 162 -6.46 -18.76 -20.75
N GLU A 163 -7.29 -19.79 -20.65
CA GLU A 163 -7.53 -20.51 -19.40
C GLU A 163 -6.24 -21.18 -18.87
N LYS A 164 -5.41 -21.74 -19.74
CA LYS A 164 -4.14 -22.38 -19.37
C LYS A 164 -3.21 -21.34 -18.72
N THR A 165 -3.08 -20.18 -19.32
CA THR A 165 -2.24 -19.07 -18.82
C THR A 165 -2.78 -18.55 -17.49
N ARG A 166 -4.10 -18.32 -17.37
CA ARG A 166 -4.73 -17.93 -16.09
C ARG A 166 -4.42 -18.93 -15.00
N LYS A 167 -4.58 -20.22 -15.28
CA LYS A 167 -4.27 -21.30 -14.33
C LYS A 167 -2.81 -21.29 -13.90
N THR A 168 -1.87 -21.07 -14.83
CA THR A 168 -0.44 -21.01 -14.53
C THR A 168 -0.11 -19.84 -13.61
N VAL A 169 -0.56 -18.63 -13.94
CA VAL A 169 -0.31 -17.42 -13.13
C VAL A 169 -0.95 -17.55 -11.75
N ARG A 170 -2.21 -18.01 -11.68
CA ARG A 170 -2.92 -18.26 -10.43
C ARG A 170 -2.19 -19.27 -9.54
N HIS A 171 -1.73 -20.39 -10.10
CA HIS A 171 -0.95 -21.38 -9.35
C HIS A 171 0.38 -20.83 -8.85
N GLY A 172 1.06 -19.99 -9.65
CA GLY A 172 2.28 -19.29 -9.23
C GLY A 172 2.02 -18.38 -8.03
N LEU A 173 0.96 -17.57 -8.10
CA LEU A 173 0.53 -16.69 -7.01
C LEU A 173 0.19 -17.47 -5.74
N ILE A 174 -0.55 -18.57 -5.86
CA ILE A 174 -0.87 -19.44 -4.73
C ILE A 174 0.41 -20.04 -4.14
N ARG A 175 1.24 -20.65 -4.98
CA ARG A 175 2.42 -21.39 -4.54
C ARG A 175 3.44 -20.50 -3.85
N HIS A 176 3.75 -19.35 -4.44
CA HIS A 176 4.84 -18.49 -4.00
C HIS A 176 4.40 -17.33 -3.11
N GLY A 177 3.14 -16.89 -3.21
CA GLY A 177 2.58 -15.80 -2.44
C GLY A 177 1.69 -16.27 -1.28
N MET A 178 0.55 -16.90 -1.62
CA MET A 178 -0.49 -17.20 -0.62
C MET A 178 -0.11 -18.32 0.34
N LYS A 179 0.66 -19.33 -0.12
CA LYS A 179 1.17 -20.46 0.67
C LYS A 179 2.58 -20.25 1.23
N ALA A 180 3.21 -19.13 0.93
CA ALA A 180 4.55 -18.84 1.45
C ALA A 180 4.54 -18.80 2.98
N PRO A 181 5.63 -19.29 3.64
CA PRO A 181 5.77 -19.16 5.08
C PRO A 181 5.71 -17.69 5.49
N ILE A 182 4.71 -17.34 6.30
CA ILE A 182 4.45 -15.95 6.67
C ILE A 182 5.49 -15.49 7.68
N GLY A 183 6.19 -14.42 7.31
CA GLY A 183 7.18 -13.78 8.17
C GLY A 183 6.55 -12.91 9.27
N TRP A 184 7.37 -12.53 10.24
CA TRP A 184 7.01 -11.63 11.34
C TRP A 184 6.51 -10.24 10.85
N GLY A 185 6.86 -9.84 9.64
CA GLY A 185 6.53 -8.53 9.09
C GLY A 185 5.04 -8.18 9.12
N ILE A 186 4.14 -9.16 8.99
CA ILE A 186 2.68 -8.92 9.07
C ILE A 186 2.20 -8.43 10.44
N THR A 187 2.98 -8.65 11.49
CA THR A 187 2.67 -8.23 12.88
C THR A 187 3.56 -7.10 13.38
N ALA A 188 4.48 -6.63 12.57
CA ALA A 188 5.35 -5.49 12.88
C ALA A 188 4.52 -4.23 13.19
N ASP A 189 5.16 -3.24 13.78
CA ASP A 189 4.57 -1.92 14.07
C ASP A 189 5.18 -0.80 13.23
N HIS A 190 5.68 -1.13 12.04
CA HIS A 190 6.37 -0.24 11.11
C HIS A 190 6.01 -0.62 9.65
N ASN A 191 6.70 -0.03 8.65
CA ASN A 191 6.40 -0.19 7.22
C ASN A 191 6.17 -1.63 6.76
N TRP A 192 6.91 -2.61 7.28
CA TRP A 192 6.74 -4.03 6.92
C TRP A 192 5.31 -4.52 7.10
N ASN A 193 4.64 -4.07 8.16
CA ASN A 193 3.25 -4.44 8.42
C ASN A 193 2.34 -4.03 7.25
N MET A 194 2.45 -2.78 6.83
CA MET A 194 1.59 -2.23 5.78
C MET A 194 1.91 -2.86 4.43
N VAL A 195 3.20 -3.05 4.12
CA VAL A 195 3.64 -3.69 2.88
C VAL A 195 3.23 -5.15 2.81
N CYS A 196 3.54 -5.93 3.86
CA CYS A 196 3.26 -7.37 3.85
C CYS A 196 1.76 -7.67 3.83
N ASN A 197 0.98 -7.01 4.69
CA ASN A 197 -0.47 -7.20 4.68
C ASN A 197 -1.12 -6.66 3.39
N GLY A 198 -0.65 -5.49 2.91
CA GLY A 198 -1.17 -4.88 1.68
C GLY A 198 -0.97 -5.75 0.45
N GLY A 199 0.25 -6.25 0.25
CA GLY A 199 0.55 -7.13 -0.87
C GLY A 199 -0.24 -8.44 -0.85
N LEU A 200 -0.41 -9.04 0.33
CA LEU A 200 -1.20 -10.26 0.49
C LEU A 200 -2.71 -10.02 0.26
N ILE A 201 -3.27 -8.88 0.71
CA ILE A 201 -4.66 -8.50 0.42
C ILE A 201 -4.87 -8.44 -1.09
N VAL A 202 -4.03 -7.70 -1.81
CA VAL A 202 -4.13 -7.55 -3.27
C VAL A 202 -4.05 -8.90 -3.97
N GLY A 203 -3.04 -9.72 -3.64
CA GLY A 203 -2.86 -11.04 -4.24
C GLY A 203 -4.03 -11.98 -3.98
N SER A 204 -4.55 -12.01 -2.75
CA SER A 204 -5.69 -12.89 -2.40
C SER A 204 -7.00 -12.46 -3.05
N LEU A 205 -7.26 -11.15 -3.16
CA LEU A 205 -8.44 -10.63 -3.85
C LEU A 205 -8.42 -10.89 -5.36
N ALA A 206 -7.23 -10.96 -5.95
CA ALA A 206 -7.09 -11.23 -7.39
C ALA A 206 -7.68 -12.59 -7.81
N ILE A 207 -7.67 -13.58 -6.93
CA ILE A 207 -8.09 -14.98 -7.20
C ILE A 207 -9.28 -15.41 -6.35
N ALA A 208 -9.94 -14.48 -5.67
CA ALA A 208 -10.95 -14.81 -4.64
C ALA A 208 -12.22 -15.49 -5.20
N GLU A 209 -12.52 -15.39 -6.51
CA GLU A 209 -13.65 -16.06 -7.14
C GLU A 209 -13.40 -17.56 -7.37
N THR A 210 -12.13 -17.97 -7.45
CA THR A 210 -11.74 -19.37 -7.69
C THR A 210 -11.13 -20.04 -6.46
N ASP A 211 -10.40 -19.27 -5.63
CA ASP A 211 -9.69 -19.76 -4.44
C ASP A 211 -9.99 -18.85 -3.25
N PRO A 212 -11.28 -18.79 -2.82
CA PRO A 212 -11.76 -17.85 -1.80
C PRO A 212 -11.10 -18.02 -0.43
N GLU A 213 -10.60 -19.21 -0.12
CA GLU A 213 -10.01 -19.56 1.17
C GLU A 213 -8.82 -18.66 1.52
N TYR A 214 -8.05 -18.20 0.53
CA TYR A 214 -6.91 -17.31 0.80
C TYR A 214 -7.38 -15.93 1.22
N ALA A 215 -8.36 -15.36 0.55
CA ALA A 215 -8.90 -14.05 0.91
C ALA A 215 -9.66 -14.11 2.26
N GLN A 216 -10.43 -15.17 2.50
CA GLN A 216 -11.13 -15.41 3.77
C GLN A 216 -10.16 -15.55 4.96
N MET A 217 -8.96 -16.09 4.74
CA MET A 217 -7.92 -16.20 5.77
C MET A 217 -7.12 -14.87 5.91
N ILE A 218 -6.71 -14.28 4.79
CA ILE A 218 -5.77 -13.17 4.77
C ILE A 218 -6.43 -11.87 5.19
N ILE A 219 -7.61 -11.54 4.67
CA ILE A 219 -8.25 -10.24 4.92
C ILE A 219 -8.56 -10.02 6.40
N PRO A 220 -9.25 -10.91 7.13
CA PRO A 220 -9.52 -10.70 8.56
C PRO A 220 -8.23 -10.59 9.38
N ARG A 221 -7.20 -11.37 9.05
CA ARG A 221 -5.89 -11.30 9.71
C ARG A 221 -5.21 -9.95 9.45
N ALA A 222 -5.23 -9.45 8.21
CA ALA A 222 -4.64 -8.17 7.85
C ALA A 222 -5.38 -7.00 8.51
N VAL A 223 -6.71 -7.01 8.52
CA VAL A 223 -7.53 -6.02 9.23
C VAL A 223 -7.19 -5.96 10.72
N LYS A 224 -6.93 -7.12 11.35
CA LYS A 224 -6.49 -7.19 12.75
C LYS A 224 -5.06 -6.65 12.96
N ASN A 225 -4.17 -6.86 11.98
CA ASN A 225 -2.75 -6.54 12.13
C ASN A 225 -2.39 -5.11 11.70
N LEU A 226 -3.01 -4.58 10.66
CA LEU A 226 -2.70 -3.24 10.12
C LEU A 226 -2.73 -2.13 11.18
N PRO A 227 -3.68 -2.11 12.15
CA PRO A 227 -3.71 -1.11 13.21
C PRO A 227 -2.46 -1.07 14.10
N ARG A 228 -1.64 -2.13 14.10
CA ARG A 228 -0.37 -2.13 14.85
C ARG A 228 0.61 -1.07 14.36
N ALA A 229 0.63 -0.83 13.03
CA ALA A 229 1.48 0.18 12.41
C ALA A 229 0.71 1.47 12.14
N THR A 230 -0.51 1.39 11.60
CA THR A 230 -1.27 2.58 11.20
C THR A 230 -1.67 3.48 12.37
N LYS A 231 -1.68 2.97 13.61
CA LYS A 231 -1.87 3.79 14.83
C LYS A 231 -0.89 4.97 14.93
N TYR A 232 0.28 4.86 14.30
CA TYR A 232 1.28 5.94 14.33
C TYR A 232 0.94 7.11 13.40
N LEU A 233 -0.04 6.96 12.51
CA LEU A 233 -0.60 8.09 11.75
C LEU A 233 -1.38 9.05 12.64
N ALA A 234 -1.89 8.58 13.78
CA ALA A 234 -2.60 9.40 14.74
C ALA A 234 -1.63 10.37 15.45
N PRO A 235 -2.11 11.61 15.78
CA PRO A 235 -3.43 12.13 15.48
C PRO A 235 -3.51 12.89 14.14
N ASP A 236 -2.40 13.26 13.51
CA ASP A 236 -2.32 14.24 12.43
C ASP A 236 -1.44 13.84 11.24
N GLY A 237 -1.23 12.54 11.07
CA GLY A 237 -0.65 11.97 9.85
C GLY A 237 0.86 11.86 9.85
N ALA A 238 1.55 12.03 10.98
CA ALA A 238 3.00 11.81 11.09
C ALA A 238 3.40 10.36 10.79
N TRP A 239 4.65 10.14 10.44
CA TRP A 239 5.22 8.80 10.30
C TRP A 239 6.59 8.68 10.97
N ASN A 240 6.72 7.72 11.86
CA ASN A 240 7.89 7.58 12.74
C ASN A 240 9.20 7.28 12.00
N GLU A 241 9.12 6.59 10.86
CA GLU A 241 10.28 6.16 10.09
C GLU A 241 10.72 7.21 9.03
N GLY A 242 10.21 8.44 9.13
CA GLY A 242 10.55 9.51 8.21
C GLY A 242 9.82 9.47 6.86
N PRO A 243 10.00 10.53 6.03
CA PRO A 243 9.22 10.72 4.80
C PRO A 243 9.47 9.66 3.73
N GLY A 244 10.66 9.05 3.67
CA GLY A 244 10.97 8.00 2.71
C GLY A 244 10.17 6.72 2.94
N TYR A 245 10.16 6.23 4.16
CA TYR A 245 9.35 5.07 4.55
C TYR A 245 7.86 5.39 4.66
N TRP A 246 7.50 6.68 4.87
CA TRP A 246 6.12 7.12 4.77
C TRP A 246 5.52 6.76 3.40
N GLN A 247 6.22 7.09 2.32
CA GLN A 247 5.76 6.76 0.97
C GLN A 247 5.60 5.25 0.81
N TYR A 248 6.63 4.48 1.14
CA TYR A 248 6.64 3.03 0.96
C TYR A 248 5.49 2.34 1.72
N ALA A 249 5.28 2.71 2.98
CA ALA A 249 4.21 2.16 3.80
C ALA A 249 2.81 2.55 3.27
N ASN A 250 2.61 3.84 2.94
CA ASN A 250 1.31 4.33 2.50
C ASN A 250 0.96 3.91 1.06
N ASP A 251 1.93 3.66 0.18
CA ASP A 251 1.67 3.06 -1.15
C ASP A 251 0.97 1.70 -0.99
N TYR A 252 1.46 0.82 -0.11
CA TYR A 252 0.86 -0.50 0.11
C TYR A 252 -0.43 -0.47 0.92
N LEU A 253 -0.57 0.47 1.85
CA LEU A 253 -1.84 0.72 2.53
C LEU A 253 -2.91 1.19 1.52
N ALA A 254 -2.53 2.07 0.60
CA ALA A 254 -3.42 2.54 -0.47
C ALA A 254 -3.81 1.39 -1.42
N TYR A 255 -2.87 0.53 -1.81
CA TYR A 255 -3.19 -0.69 -2.58
C TYR A 255 -4.19 -1.58 -1.86
N ALA A 256 -4.00 -1.82 -0.56
CA ALA A 256 -4.91 -2.63 0.24
C ALA A 256 -6.31 -2.03 0.29
N ILE A 257 -6.43 -0.77 0.73
CA ILE A 257 -7.73 -0.10 0.90
C ILE A 257 -8.44 0.05 -0.45
N ALA A 258 -7.73 0.51 -1.49
CA ALA A 258 -8.32 0.68 -2.81
C ALA A 258 -8.79 -0.65 -3.44
N SER A 259 -8.04 -1.74 -3.23
CA SER A 259 -8.44 -3.07 -3.71
C SER A 259 -9.65 -3.61 -2.94
N LEU A 260 -9.71 -3.42 -1.62
CA LEU A 260 -10.86 -3.78 -0.80
C LEU A 260 -12.10 -2.96 -1.21
N ASP A 261 -11.96 -1.64 -1.35
CA ASP A 261 -13.05 -0.76 -1.79
C ASP A 261 -13.56 -1.16 -3.18
N SER A 262 -12.66 -1.43 -4.13
CA SER A 262 -13.05 -1.73 -5.52
C SER A 262 -13.61 -3.13 -5.69
N ALA A 263 -13.07 -4.15 -5.00
CA ALA A 263 -13.49 -5.54 -5.15
C ALA A 263 -14.68 -5.92 -4.23
N LEU A 264 -14.76 -5.33 -3.03
CA LEU A 264 -15.75 -5.68 -2.02
C LEU A 264 -16.72 -4.55 -1.67
N GLY A 265 -16.41 -3.29 -2.05
CA GLY A 265 -17.15 -2.12 -1.56
C GLY A 265 -17.01 -1.89 -0.06
N ASN A 266 -16.04 -2.52 0.59
CA ASN A 266 -15.84 -2.47 2.04
C ASN A 266 -14.36 -2.68 2.39
N ASN A 267 -13.76 -1.70 3.06
CA ASN A 267 -12.35 -1.79 3.52
C ASN A 267 -12.23 -2.12 5.02
N PHE A 268 -13.32 -2.54 5.66
CA PHE A 268 -13.37 -2.97 7.07
C PHE A 268 -12.85 -1.92 8.05
N GLY A 269 -13.12 -0.64 7.78
CA GLY A 269 -12.72 0.49 8.62
C GLY A 269 -11.25 0.90 8.50
N LEU A 270 -10.46 0.27 7.63
CA LEU A 270 -9.07 0.66 7.41
C LEU A 270 -8.95 2.09 6.83
N GLY A 271 -9.94 2.49 6.03
CA GLY A 271 -10.03 3.84 5.47
C GLY A 271 -10.33 4.94 6.51
N ASP A 272 -10.83 4.56 7.69
CA ASP A 272 -11.20 5.47 8.77
C ASP A 272 -10.09 5.59 9.84
N THR A 273 -8.91 5.05 9.57
CA THR A 273 -7.75 5.14 10.45
C THR A 273 -7.45 6.59 10.81
N GLN A 274 -7.42 6.90 12.10
CA GLN A 274 -7.15 8.25 12.59
C GLN A 274 -5.82 8.80 12.05
N GLY A 275 -5.86 10.00 11.47
CA GLY A 275 -4.72 10.69 10.88
C GLY A 275 -4.42 10.28 9.43
N LEU A 276 -5.10 9.27 8.86
CA LEU A 276 -4.92 8.89 7.47
C LEU A 276 -5.38 10.01 6.51
N ASP A 277 -6.44 10.72 6.85
CA ASP A 277 -6.95 11.90 6.12
C ASP A 277 -5.99 13.09 6.14
N GLN A 278 -5.08 13.14 7.12
CA GLN A 278 -4.09 14.20 7.31
C GLN A 278 -2.70 13.82 6.83
N THR A 279 -2.45 12.52 6.58
CA THR A 279 -1.09 12.02 6.41
C THR A 279 -0.39 12.57 5.16
N GLY A 280 -1.14 12.98 4.13
CA GLY A 280 -0.57 13.63 2.94
C GLY A 280 0.18 14.93 3.24
N TRP A 281 -0.15 15.61 4.33
CA TRP A 281 0.57 16.80 4.75
C TRP A 281 1.99 16.51 5.24
N PHE A 282 2.26 15.30 5.73
CA PHE A 282 3.56 14.97 6.30
C PHE A 282 4.70 15.14 5.28
N PRO A 283 4.70 14.50 4.10
CA PRO A 283 5.76 14.70 3.11
C PRO A 283 5.74 16.11 2.49
N ILE A 284 4.60 16.81 2.47
CA ILE A 284 4.49 18.16 1.93
C ILE A 284 5.21 19.16 2.83
N TYR A 285 4.97 19.11 4.14
CA TYR A 285 5.57 20.06 5.08
C TYR A 285 7.00 19.71 5.49
N THR A 286 7.35 18.41 5.50
CA THR A 286 8.72 17.97 5.82
C THR A 286 9.71 18.19 4.67
N ALA A 287 9.24 18.57 3.49
CA ALA A 287 10.11 19.02 2.40
C ALA A 287 10.39 20.54 2.51
N GLY A 288 11.66 20.91 2.47
CA GLY A 288 12.10 22.32 2.43
C GLY A 288 11.97 22.94 1.04
N PRO A 289 12.34 24.24 0.88
CA PRO A 289 12.25 24.97 -0.39
C PRO A 289 13.04 24.32 -1.53
N SER A 290 14.17 23.69 -1.22
CA SER A 290 14.99 22.91 -2.17
C SER A 290 14.36 21.58 -2.58
N GLY A 291 13.21 21.21 -2.00
CA GLY A 291 12.57 19.90 -2.17
C GLY A 291 13.21 18.79 -1.36
N HIS A 292 14.29 19.02 -0.60
CA HIS A 292 14.88 18.04 0.29
C HIS A 292 14.04 17.90 1.56
N PHE A 293 13.94 16.67 2.04
CA PHE A 293 13.24 16.38 3.30
C PHE A 293 14.08 16.76 4.52
N LEU A 294 13.41 17.05 5.63
CA LEU A 294 14.03 17.00 6.95
C LEU A 294 14.66 15.61 7.12
N CYS A 295 15.97 15.60 7.28
CA CYS A 295 16.75 14.36 7.32
C CYS A 295 16.71 13.76 8.73
N PHE A 296 15.81 12.83 8.95
CA PHE A 296 15.79 11.96 10.13
C PHE A 296 15.34 10.56 9.73
N ALA A 297 15.68 9.58 10.53
CA ALA A 297 15.50 8.18 10.19
C ALA A 297 16.07 7.87 8.79
N ASP A 298 15.64 6.81 8.12
CA ASP A 298 16.05 6.53 6.74
C ASP A 298 15.19 7.32 5.75
N ALA A 299 15.23 8.65 5.82
CA ALA A 299 14.47 9.54 4.93
C ALA A 299 14.87 9.43 3.46
N GLY A 300 15.90 8.64 3.18
CA GLY A 300 16.57 8.53 1.89
C GLY A 300 17.66 9.61 1.76
N MET A 301 18.90 9.18 1.49
CA MET A 301 20.01 10.11 1.29
C MET A 301 19.75 10.94 0.03
N GLN A 302 19.19 12.11 0.22
CA GLN A 302 19.21 13.15 -0.79
C GLN A 302 20.60 13.77 -0.71
N LYS A 303 21.43 13.49 -1.71
CA LYS A 303 22.75 14.11 -1.81
C LYS A 303 22.55 15.60 -2.06
N VAL A 304 22.58 16.39 -1.02
CA VAL A 304 22.34 17.84 -1.06
C VAL A 304 23.26 18.53 -2.09
N ASN A 305 24.45 17.97 -2.31
CA ASN A 305 25.43 18.48 -3.27
C ASN A 305 25.43 17.76 -4.62
N ASP A 306 24.43 16.90 -4.91
CA ASP A 306 24.32 16.29 -6.23
C ASP A 306 23.49 17.21 -7.13
N PRO A 307 24.11 17.83 -8.16
CA PRO A 307 23.40 18.71 -9.09
C PRO A 307 22.30 17.98 -9.89
N LYS A 308 22.27 16.63 -9.83
CA LYS A 308 21.22 15.80 -10.39
C LYS A 308 20.08 15.54 -9.39
N SER A 309 20.22 15.93 -8.13
CA SER A 309 19.16 15.82 -7.13
C SER A 309 18.04 16.80 -7.46
N LYS A 310 16.89 16.27 -7.86
CA LYS A 310 15.72 17.07 -8.25
C LYS A 310 14.76 17.36 -7.08
N GLY A 311 15.25 17.28 -5.85
CA GLY A 311 14.43 17.47 -4.66
C GLY A 311 13.49 16.27 -4.35
N ARG A 312 12.29 16.55 -3.87
CA ARG A 312 11.29 15.53 -3.52
C ARG A 312 10.93 14.69 -4.74
N ARG A 313 11.04 13.38 -4.62
CA ARG A 313 10.57 12.45 -5.65
C ARG A 313 9.04 12.39 -5.70
N PRO A 314 8.47 12.04 -6.85
CA PRO A 314 7.03 11.83 -6.97
C PRO A 314 6.50 10.81 -5.96
N MET A 315 5.34 11.13 -5.40
CA MET A 315 4.61 10.32 -4.43
C MET A 315 3.15 10.15 -4.88
N PRO A 316 2.87 9.26 -5.85
CA PRO A 316 1.54 9.12 -6.45
C PRO A 316 0.42 8.85 -5.46
N VAL A 317 0.74 8.30 -4.28
CA VAL A 317 -0.22 8.06 -3.19
C VAL A 317 -0.92 9.36 -2.74
N LEU A 318 -0.32 10.52 -2.97
CA LEU A 318 -0.97 11.81 -2.69
C LEU A 318 -2.21 12.04 -3.56
N PHE A 319 -2.24 11.55 -4.80
CA PHE A 319 -3.45 11.56 -5.63
C PHE A 319 -4.53 10.63 -5.07
N TRP A 320 -4.13 9.44 -4.58
CA TRP A 320 -5.07 8.54 -3.91
C TRP A 320 -5.67 9.16 -2.65
N LEU A 321 -4.85 9.79 -1.81
CA LEU A 321 -5.30 10.50 -0.60
C LEU A 321 -6.22 11.67 -0.97
N ALA A 322 -5.88 12.43 -2.03
CA ALA A 322 -6.71 13.53 -2.51
C ALA A 322 -8.12 13.04 -2.87
N ARG A 323 -8.21 11.96 -3.64
CA ARG A 323 -9.49 11.36 -4.04
C ARG A 323 -10.24 10.77 -2.85
N LYS A 324 -9.56 9.96 -2.01
CA LYS A 324 -10.18 9.25 -0.89
C LYS A 324 -10.79 10.19 0.14
N PHE A 325 -10.12 11.32 0.40
CA PHE A 325 -10.53 12.28 1.45
C PHE A 325 -11.03 13.62 0.92
N HIS A 326 -11.29 13.70 -0.40
CA HIS A 326 -11.79 14.92 -1.05
C HIS A 326 -10.92 16.15 -0.73
N ASN A 327 -9.59 15.95 -0.69
CA ASN A 327 -8.62 17.00 -0.43
C ASN A 327 -7.73 17.25 -1.66
N PRO A 328 -8.18 18.07 -2.61
CA PRO A 328 -7.45 18.28 -3.88
C PRO A 328 -6.12 19.03 -3.70
N GLU A 329 -5.80 19.52 -2.51
CA GLU A 329 -4.51 20.16 -2.23
C GLU A 329 -3.36 19.13 -2.21
N PHE A 330 -3.64 17.87 -1.87
CA PHE A 330 -2.65 16.79 -1.99
C PHE A 330 -2.29 16.55 -3.46
N ALA A 331 -3.30 16.51 -4.34
CA ALA A 331 -3.09 16.38 -5.77
C ALA A 331 -2.32 17.58 -6.34
N ALA A 332 -2.66 18.82 -5.90
CA ALA A 332 -1.96 20.03 -6.32
C ALA A 332 -0.48 20.01 -5.90
N ALA A 333 -0.19 19.57 -4.66
CA ALA A 333 1.19 19.48 -4.18
C ALA A 333 2.01 18.43 -4.92
N GLU A 334 1.40 17.34 -5.36
CA GLU A 334 2.07 16.31 -6.15
C GLU A 334 2.26 16.75 -7.60
N ALA A 335 1.25 17.38 -8.20
CA ALA A 335 1.35 17.91 -9.55
C ALA A 335 2.52 18.90 -9.72
N GLU A 336 2.81 19.73 -8.70
CA GLU A 336 3.99 20.61 -8.70
C GLU A 336 5.30 19.81 -8.78
N VAL A 337 5.42 18.71 -8.07
CA VAL A 337 6.60 17.83 -8.11
C VAL A 337 6.76 17.20 -9.49
N VAL A 338 5.68 16.75 -10.08
CA VAL A 338 5.70 16.07 -11.39
C VAL A 338 6.09 17.02 -12.52
N LYS A 339 5.99 18.36 -12.36
CA LYS A 339 6.51 19.34 -13.36
C LYS A 339 8.00 19.15 -13.66
N THR A 340 8.77 18.72 -12.68
CA THR A 340 10.23 18.51 -12.81
C THR A 340 10.63 17.03 -12.90
N HIS A 341 9.65 16.14 -12.84
CA HIS A 341 9.81 14.69 -12.89
C HIS A 341 8.90 14.08 -13.97
N LYS A 342 9.00 12.78 -14.18
CA LYS A 342 8.04 12.05 -15.02
C LYS A 342 6.90 11.50 -14.16
N ALA A 343 5.68 11.54 -14.71
CA ALA A 343 4.56 10.87 -14.12
C ALA A 343 4.73 9.35 -14.19
N GLU A 344 4.29 8.66 -13.17
CA GLU A 344 4.22 7.20 -13.09
C GLU A 344 2.80 6.72 -13.43
N ALA A 345 2.62 5.44 -13.76
CA ALA A 345 1.31 4.84 -14.01
C ALA A 345 0.32 5.08 -12.85
N ARG A 346 0.82 5.09 -11.60
CA ARG A 346 -0.01 5.35 -10.40
C ARG A 346 -0.60 6.76 -10.38
N HIS A 347 0.04 7.76 -10.96
CA HIS A 347 -0.54 9.11 -11.09
C HIS A 347 -1.79 9.11 -11.97
N VAL A 348 -1.85 8.24 -12.97
CA VAL A 348 -3.05 8.07 -13.80
C VAL A 348 -4.12 7.27 -13.06
N ILE A 349 -3.76 6.13 -12.46
CA ILE A 349 -4.70 5.23 -11.77
C ILE A 349 -5.44 5.97 -10.66
N TRP A 350 -4.72 6.76 -9.87
CA TRP A 350 -5.24 7.50 -8.72
C TRP A 350 -5.58 8.95 -9.03
N TYR A 351 -5.51 9.36 -10.28
CA TYR A 351 -5.69 10.75 -10.68
C TYR A 351 -6.90 11.41 -10.01
N GLU A 352 -6.67 12.57 -9.44
CA GLU A 352 -7.67 13.50 -8.97
C GLU A 352 -7.28 14.88 -9.50
N PRO A 353 -8.19 15.62 -10.16
CA PRO A 353 -7.89 16.96 -10.66
C PRO A 353 -7.37 17.85 -9.53
N PRO A 354 -6.16 18.45 -9.67
CA PRO A 354 -5.64 19.34 -8.65
C PRO A 354 -6.46 20.62 -8.58
N ALA A 355 -6.76 21.08 -7.36
CA ALA A 355 -7.37 22.38 -7.17
C ALA A 355 -6.38 23.52 -7.46
N ALA A 356 -6.92 24.72 -7.70
CA ALA A 356 -6.11 25.92 -7.65
C ALA A 356 -5.41 26.03 -6.28
N ALA A 357 -4.13 26.36 -6.30
CA ALA A 357 -3.35 26.49 -5.08
C ALA A 357 -3.99 27.53 -4.15
N LYS A 358 -4.37 27.09 -2.96
CA LYS A 358 -4.79 27.96 -1.87
C LYS A 358 -3.59 28.34 -1.03
N PRO A 359 -3.61 29.51 -0.36
CA PRO A 359 -2.62 29.81 0.66
C PRO A 359 -2.63 28.72 1.72
N ARG A 360 -1.44 28.18 2.03
CA ARG A 360 -1.26 27.19 3.08
C ARG A 360 -0.66 27.85 4.30
N ASP A 361 -0.94 27.32 5.47
CA ASP A 361 -0.22 27.71 6.68
C ASP A 361 1.28 27.56 6.46
N LEU A 362 2.06 28.50 6.97
CA LEU A 362 3.52 28.50 6.83
C LEU A 362 4.16 27.47 7.76
N ASP A 363 3.50 27.22 8.89
CA ASP A 363 4.00 26.36 9.95
C ASP A 363 3.10 25.14 10.12
N ARG A 364 3.69 24.00 10.50
CA ARG A 364 2.92 22.82 10.84
C ARG A 364 3.59 22.03 11.95
N ARG A 365 2.78 21.55 12.86
CA ARG A 365 3.18 20.60 13.90
C ARG A 365 2.52 19.25 13.62
N PHE A 366 3.34 18.21 13.65
CA PHE A 366 2.92 16.81 13.68
C PHE A 366 3.18 16.25 15.06
N ARG A 367 2.16 15.75 15.71
CA ARG A 367 2.23 15.13 17.04
C ARG A 367 2.48 13.63 16.88
N GLY A 368 2.71 12.93 17.95
CA GLY A 368 2.96 11.49 17.95
C GLY A 368 4.22 11.15 18.74
N SER A 369 4.71 9.91 18.59
CA SER A 369 5.92 9.44 19.28
C SER A 369 7.21 10.05 18.72
N VAL A 370 7.18 10.48 17.47
CA VAL A 370 8.24 11.25 16.80
C VAL A 370 7.63 12.55 16.29
N PRO A 371 7.43 13.55 17.17
CA PRO A 371 6.84 14.82 16.77
C PRO A 371 7.80 15.60 15.87
N VAL A 372 7.22 16.26 14.88
CA VAL A 372 7.93 17.11 13.93
C VAL A 372 7.25 18.48 13.89
N VAL A 373 8.04 19.54 13.87
CA VAL A 373 7.56 20.90 13.62
C VAL A 373 8.32 21.44 12.41
N THR A 374 7.61 22.05 11.48
CA THR A 374 8.20 22.76 10.36
C THR A 374 7.67 24.17 10.30
N MET A 375 8.55 25.13 9.98
CA MET A 375 8.25 26.54 9.86
C MET A 375 8.89 27.07 8.59
N ARG A 376 8.23 27.99 7.89
CA ARG A 376 8.78 28.58 6.66
C ARG A 376 8.36 30.04 6.51
N SER A 377 9.19 30.82 5.84
CA SER A 377 8.87 32.23 5.55
C SER A 377 7.93 32.40 4.36
N ALA A 378 7.94 31.44 3.41
CA ALA A 378 7.07 31.45 2.23
C ALA A 378 6.93 30.05 1.61
N TRP A 379 5.86 29.84 0.84
CA TRP A 379 5.71 28.79 -0.15
C TRP A 379 6.16 29.32 -1.53
N ASN A 380 6.59 28.41 -2.40
CA ASN A 380 6.95 28.70 -3.80
C ASN A 380 8.10 29.72 -3.97
N ASP A 381 8.91 29.91 -2.95
CA ASP A 381 10.13 30.72 -2.99
C ASP A 381 11.33 29.79 -2.71
N PRO A 382 12.23 29.58 -3.68
CA PRO A 382 13.40 28.72 -3.48
C PRO A 382 14.40 29.28 -2.44
N LEU A 383 14.29 30.56 -2.10
CA LEU A 383 15.13 31.27 -1.11
C LEU A 383 14.42 31.41 0.24
N ALA A 384 13.22 30.83 0.40
CA ALA A 384 12.52 30.90 1.68
C ALA A 384 13.34 30.29 2.80
N LEU A 385 13.31 30.93 3.95
CA LEU A 385 13.80 30.31 5.19
C LEU A 385 12.88 29.13 5.56
N TRP A 386 13.47 28.00 5.89
CA TRP A 386 12.76 26.83 6.36
C TRP A 386 13.48 26.19 7.52
N ILE A 387 12.74 25.84 8.55
CA ILE A 387 13.25 25.19 9.76
C ILE A 387 12.42 23.94 9.98
N GLY A 388 13.07 22.80 10.17
CA GLY A 388 12.47 21.56 10.58
C GLY A 388 13.08 21.07 11.89
N ILE A 389 12.23 20.73 12.87
CA ILE A 389 12.67 20.23 14.16
C ILE A 389 11.99 18.88 14.40
N LYS A 390 12.79 17.86 14.66
CA LYS A 390 12.32 16.54 15.08
C LYS A 390 12.62 16.36 16.57
N GLY A 391 11.63 15.87 17.31
CA GLY A 391 11.78 15.52 18.71
C GLY A 391 11.43 14.06 18.98
N GLY A 392 11.32 13.71 20.26
CA GLY A 392 10.72 12.47 20.75
C GLY A 392 11.62 11.25 20.70
N PHE A 393 11.04 10.11 20.39
CA PHE A 393 11.56 8.79 20.68
C PHE A 393 12.45 8.26 19.55
N ASN A 394 13.71 7.86 19.86
CA ASN A 394 14.66 7.35 18.86
C ASN A 394 14.68 5.83 18.73
N LYS A 395 13.98 5.07 19.58
CA LYS A 395 13.84 3.60 19.46
C LYS A 395 12.71 3.19 18.52
N VAL A 396 12.57 3.88 17.40
CA VAL A 396 11.66 3.49 16.33
C VAL A 396 12.44 2.70 15.28
N ASN A 397 11.73 1.92 14.45
CA ASN A 397 12.38 1.28 13.31
C ASN A 397 13.01 2.35 12.42
N HIS A 398 14.22 2.10 11.92
CA HIS A 398 15.04 3.09 11.20
C HIS A 398 15.40 4.37 11.99
N GLY A 399 15.18 4.38 13.30
CA GLY A 399 15.55 5.53 14.14
C GLY A 399 17.06 5.72 14.20
N HIS A 400 17.50 6.98 14.05
CA HIS A 400 18.89 7.39 14.28
C HIS A 400 19.00 8.10 15.62
N LEU A 401 20.22 8.17 16.18
CA LEU A 401 20.52 8.98 17.37
C LEU A 401 20.68 10.45 16.95
N ASP A 402 19.63 11.02 16.38
CA ASP A 402 19.61 12.42 15.98
C ASP A 402 19.49 13.29 17.25
N LEU A 403 20.61 13.55 17.88
CA LEU A 403 20.78 14.46 18.99
C LEU A 403 21.33 15.75 18.39
N GLY A 404 20.43 16.69 18.10
CA GLY A 404 20.83 17.88 17.45
C GLY A 404 20.44 19.15 18.07
#